data_8edea565fcdb47547a7fe43186ffcbe1
#
_entry.id   8edea565fcdb47547a7fe43186ffcbe1
#
_cell.length_a   1.000
_cell.length_b   1.000
_cell.length_c   1.000
_cell.angle_alpha   90.00
_cell.angle_beta   90.00
_cell.angle_gamma   90.00
#
_symmetry.space_group_name_H-M   'P 1'
#
loop_
_entity.id
_entity.type
_entity.pdbx_description
1 polymer ?
#
loop_
_entity_poly.entity_id
_entity_poly.type
_entity_poly.pdbx_seq_one_letter_code
_entity_poly.pdbx_strand_id
1 'polypeptide(L)'
;MRLDKLLEELQFGSRKTVKRLIKGKQVTVDGIVTLNESQNVDAQLQMIKVKGQLISHKTHVYYMLNKPKGVVSAVSDASKKTVIDLIAPQDRRPGLYPVGKLDGDTEGLLLLTDNGQLGYQLIRPNKEVAKCYEVKVNGLVSAEDCAKFKDGIVLQGGIQCKPAKITVLAATETESHVFLTIQEGKFHQVKKMFLSVGKKVTALKRQTMGPLRLDPQLPLGAYRSLTREELQLLLPYFFIEKQQTSKALPSNLKREEERK
;
A
#
# COMPACT_ATOMS: atom_id res chain seq x y z
N MET A 1 -14.28 4.30 6.81
CA MET A 1 -15.35 5.10 7.49
C MET A 1 -15.76 4.41 8.80
N ARG A 2 -16.28 5.11 9.83
CA ARG A 2 -16.80 4.46 11.04
C ARG A 2 -18.10 3.72 10.74
N LEU A 3 -18.31 2.57 11.37
CA LEU A 3 -19.50 1.71 11.16
C LEU A 3 -20.82 2.44 11.49
N ASP A 4 -20.88 3.17 12.63
CA ASP A 4 -22.07 3.93 13.00
C ASP A 4 -22.43 4.98 11.93
N LYS A 5 -21.42 5.70 11.42
CA LYS A 5 -21.61 6.71 10.36
C LYS A 5 -22.06 6.08 9.05
N LEU A 6 -21.47 4.94 8.64
CA LEU A 6 -21.89 4.21 7.45
C LEU A 6 -23.37 3.81 7.52
N LEU A 7 -23.81 3.28 8.65
CA LEU A 7 -25.21 2.84 8.82
C LEU A 7 -26.18 4.02 8.88
N GLU A 8 -25.78 5.17 9.43
CA GLU A 8 -26.57 6.42 9.37
C GLU A 8 -26.73 6.92 7.94
N GLU A 9 -25.64 6.98 7.16
CA GLU A 9 -25.65 7.39 5.74
C GLU A 9 -26.51 6.47 4.88
N LEU A 10 -26.54 5.17 5.19
CA LEU A 10 -27.40 4.18 4.54
C LEU A 10 -28.85 4.15 5.09
N GLN A 11 -29.23 5.13 5.91
CA GLN A 11 -30.59 5.33 6.43
C GLN A 11 -31.13 4.16 7.27
N PHE A 12 -30.26 3.41 7.96
CA PHE A 12 -30.71 2.41 8.95
C PHE A 12 -31.30 3.05 10.23
N GLY A 13 -31.38 4.35 10.28
CA GLY A 13 -32.00 5.15 11.32
C GLY A 13 -31.08 6.17 11.96
N SER A 14 -31.57 6.86 12.99
CA SER A 14 -30.78 7.81 13.77
C SER A 14 -29.60 7.14 14.48
N ARG A 15 -28.61 7.92 14.90
CA ARG A 15 -27.45 7.43 15.67
C ARG A 15 -27.84 6.53 16.86
N LYS A 16 -28.94 6.89 17.57
CA LYS A 16 -29.46 6.07 18.69
C LYS A 16 -29.99 4.71 18.18
N THR A 17 -30.67 4.69 17.05
CA THR A 17 -31.17 3.46 16.42
C THR A 17 -30.05 2.57 15.93
N VAL A 18 -29.07 3.14 15.23
CA VAL A 18 -27.86 2.43 14.76
C VAL A 18 -27.09 1.80 15.92
N LYS A 19 -26.88 2.55 17.02
CA LYS A 19 -26.29 2.00 18.26
C LYS A 19 -27.05 0.80 18.82
N ARG A 20 -28.40 0.84 18.81
CA ARG A 20 -29.23 -0.29 19.25
C ARG A 20 -29.08 -1.50 18.34
N LEU A 21 -29.01 -1.31 17.01
CA LEU A 21 -28.76 -2.38 16.04
C LEU A 21 -27.42 -3.08 16.32
N ILE A 22 -26.35 -2.31 16.52
CA ILE A 22 -25.00 -2.84 16.77
C ILE A 22 -24.97 -3.56 18.14
N LYS A 23 -25.44 -2.94 19.20
CA LYS A 23 -25.49 -3.55 20.55
C LYS A 23 -26.44 -4.76 20.61
N GLY A 24 -27.51 -4.76 19.80
CA GLY A 24 -28.44 -5.86 19.64
C GLY A 24 -27.91 -7.03 18.79
N LYS A 25 -26.59 -7.05 18.48
CA LYS A 25 -25.93 -8.11 17.69
C LYS A 25 -26.51 -8.31 16.29
N GLN A 26 -27.15 -7.29 15.72
CA GLN A 26 -27.80 -7.37 14.40
C GLN A 26 -26.85 -6.95 13.25
N VAL A 27 -25.60 -6.63 13.56
CA VAL A 27 -24.59 -6.21 12.58
C VAL A 27 -23.41 -7.17 12.61
N THR A 28 -23.03 -7.68 11.45
CA THR A 28 -21.82 -8.47 11.27
C THR A 28 -20.87 -7.79 10.28
N VAL A 29 -19.59 -7.94 10.53
CA VAL A 29 -18.50 -7.53 9.63
C VAL A 29 -17.65 -8.76 9.36
N ASP A 30 -17.52 -9.17 8.10
CA ASP A 30 -16.82 -10.40 7.68
C ASP A 30 -17.31 -11.66 8.42
N GLY A 31 -18.64 -11.75 8.64
CA GLY A 31 -19.29 -12.86 9.33
C GLY A 31 -19.24 -12.78 10.87
N ILE A 32 -18.49 -11.88 11.45
CA ILE A 32 -18.32 -11.73 12.92
C ILE A 32 -19.26 -10.64 13.43
N VAL A 33 -20.04 -10.95 14.48
CA VAL A 33 -20.85 -9.94 15.17
C VAL A 33 -19.96 -8.88 15.77
N THR A 34 -20.21 -7.61 15.44
CA THR A 34 -19.50 -6.48 16.04
C THR A 34 -20.37 -5.75 17.05
N LEU A 35 -19.75 -5.33 18.17
CA LEU A 35 -20.36 -4.43 19.17
C LEU A 35 -19.69 -3.05 19.18
N ASN A 36 -18.64 -2.87 18.36
CA ASN A 36 -17.87 -1.63 18.28
C ASN A 36 -18.43 -0.70 17.20
N GLU A 37 -19.25 0.26 17.62
CA GLU A 37 -19.86 1.26 16.75
C GLU A 37 -18.85 2.20 16.08
N SER A 38 -17.68 2.37 16.69
CA SER A 38 -16.62 3.23 16.16
C SER A 38 -15.60 2.48 15.30
N GLN A 39 -15.78 1.17 15.07
CA GLN A 39 -14.94 0.39 14.21
C GLN A 39 -14.88 1.01 12.80
N ASN A 40 -13.67 1.19 12.27
CA ASN A 40 -13.52 1.58 10.89
C ASN A 40 -13.82 0.39 9.98
N VAL A 41 -14.68 0.64 9.00
CA VAL A 41 -15.11 -0.35 8.02
C VAL A 41 -15.08 0.22 6.60
N ASP A 42 -15.00 -0.68 5.63
CA ASP A 42 -15.13 -0.37 4.22
C ASP A 42 -15.97 -1.46 3.53
N ALA A 43 -17.18 -1.09 3.09
CA ALA A 43 -18.12 -2.02 2.47
C ALA A 43 -17.70 -2.52 1.06
N GLN A 44 -16.63 -1.97 0.49
CA GLN A 44 -16.03 -2.50 -0.74
C GLN A 44 -14.97 -3.58 -0.45
N LEU A 45 -14.32 -3.51 0.70
CA LEU A 45 -13.31 -4.47 1.15
C LEU A 45 -13.93 -5.58 2.02
N GLN A 46 -14.95 -5.24 2.83
CA GLN A 46 -15.51 -6.10 3.86
C GLN A 46 -16.96 -6.48 3.57
N MET A 47 -17.35 -7.67 4.01
CA MET A 47 -18.73 -8.11 3.97
C MET A 47 -19.49 -7.62 5.21
N ILE A 48 -20.26 -6.53 5.08
CA ILE A 48 -21.06 -5.97 6.16
C ILE A 48 -22.51 -6.38 5.98
N LYS A 49 -23.12 -6.99 7.02
CA LYS A 49 -24.54 -7.35 7.02
C LYS A 49 -25.25 -6.69 8.18
N VAL A 50 -26.48 -6.22 7.92
CA VAL A 50 -27.41 -5.69 8.93
C VAL A 50 -28.68 -6.53 8.90
N LYS A 51 -29.05 -7.13 10.03
CA LYS A 51 -30.18 -8.08 10.12
C LYS A 51 -30.11 -9.20 9.05
N GLY A 52 -28.91 -9.70 8.76
CA GLY A 52 -28.64 -10.71 7.75
C GLY A 52 -28.53 -10.18 6.32
N GLN A 53 -28.92 -8.96 6.04
CA GLN A 53 -28.93 -8.34 4.72
C GLN A 53 -27.55 -7.72 4.41
N LEU A 54 -26.94 -8.11 3.29
CA LEU A 54 -25.67 -7.54 2.82
C LEU A 54 -25.88 -6.08 2.41
N ILE A 55 -25.01 -5.20 2.92
CA ILE A 55 -24.96 -3.81 2.48
C ILE A 55 -23.84 -3.61 1.44
N SER A 56 -24.19 -2.86 0.38
CA SER A 56 -23.24 -2.42 -0.64
C SER A 56 -23.19 -0.91 -0.63
N HIS A 57 -21.99 -0.36 -0.47
CA HIS A 57 -21.78 1.08 -0.49
C HIS A 57 -20.35 1.40 -0.92
N LYS A 58 -20.20 2.43 -1.75
CA LYS A 58 -18.87 2.94 -2.12
C LYS A 58 -18.39 3.92 -1.07
N THR A 59 -17.80 3.39 0.02
CA THR A 59 -17.24 4.21 1.12
C THR A 59 -16.02 5.00 0.70
N HIS A 60 -15.19 4.42 -0.16
CA HIS A 60 -13.94 4.97 -0.64
C HIS A 60 -13.77 4.75 -2.15
N VAL A 61 -12.80 5.40 -2.76
CA VAL A 61 -12.37 5.11 -4.13
C VAL A 61 -10.98 4.50 -4.15
N TYR A 62 -10.76 3.65 -5.14
CA TYR A 62 -9.50 2.96 -5.36
C TYR A 62 -9.20 2.95 -6.84
N TYR A 63 -8.21 3.73 -7.26
CA TYR A 63 -7.81 3.81 -8.67
C TYR A 63 -6.40 3.25 -8.86
N MET A 64 -6.24 2.39 -9.86
CA MET A 64 -4.96 2.06 -10.43
C MET A 64 -4.64 3.09 -11.49
N LEU A 65 -3.56 3.82 -11.33
CA LEU A 65 -3.01 4.74 -12.32
C LEU A 65 -1.74 4.14 -12.91
N ASN A 66 -1.62 4.10 -14.23
CA ASN A 66 -0.33 3.90 -14.91
C ASN A 66 0.35 5.26 -15.05
N LYS A 67 1.09 5.65 -14.00
CA LYS A 67 1.67 6.99 -13.90
C LYS A 67 2.69 7.25 -15.02
N PRO A 68 2.59 8.35 -15.77
CA PRO A 68 3.57 8.74 -16.77
C PRO A 68 4.76 9.50 -16.16
N LYS A 69 5.84 9.66 -16.93
CA LYS A 69 6.92 10.63 -16.62
C LYS A 69 6.40 12.06 -16.66
N GLY A 70 7.12 12.96 -16.02
CA GLY A 70 6.83 14.40 -16.00
C GLY A 70 5.71 14.81 -15.04
N VAL A 71 5.05 13.86 -14.37
CA VAL A 71 3.97 14.10 -13.42
C VAL A 71 4.44 13.75 -12.00
N VAL A 72 4.14 14.60 -11.03
CA VAL A 72 4.57 14.38 -9.63
C VAL A 72 3.50 13.65 -8.81
N SER A 73 3.93 12.77 -7.90
CA SER A 73 3.04 12.04 -6.98
C SER A 73 2.67 12.92 -5.78
N ALA A 74 1.89 13.96 -6.04
CA ALA A 74 1.38 14.90 -5.04
C ALA A 74 -0.13 15.13 -5.26
N VAL A 75 -0.80 15.67 -4.24
CA VAL A 75 -2.21 16.08 -4.33
C VAL A 75 -2.31 17.41 -5.08
N SER A 76 -1.37 18.32 -4.83
CA SER A 76 -1.23 19.61 -5.52
C SER A 76 0.24 19.98 -5.62
N ASP A 77 0.62 20.78 -6.61
CA ASP A 77 1.96 21.34 -6.80
C ASP A 77 1.81 22.70 -7.48
N ALA A 78 2.64 23.67 -7.11
CA ALA A 78 2.54 25.04 -7.64
C ALA A 78 3.04 25.18 -9.09
N SER A 79 3.90 24.26 -9.55
CA SER A 79 4.61 24.39 -10.83
C SER A 79 4.54 23.15 -11.73
N LYS A 80 4.14 22.00 -11.18
CA LYS A 80 4.15 20.73 -11.91
C LYS A 80 2.77 20.09 -11.90
N LYS A 81 2.44 19.45 -13.03
CA LYS A 81 1.26 18.59 -13.11
C LYS A 81 1.35 17.43 -12.13
N THR A 82 0.28 17.21 -11.38
CA THR A 82 0.19 16.16 -10.36
C THR A 82 -0.56 14.94 -10.88
N VAL A 83 -0.46 13.83 -10.17
CA VAL A 83 -1.23 12.62 -10.47
C VAL A 83 -2.74 12.83 -10.28
N ILE A 84 -3.17 13.79 -9.46
CA ILE A 84 -4.60 14.14 -9.28
C ILE A 84 -5.13 14.89 -10.51
N ASP A 85 -4.28 15.64 -11.21
CA ASP A 85 -4.68 16.33 -12.43
C ASP A 85 -4.97 15.39 -13.61
N LEU A 86 -4.53 14.13 -13.52
CA LEU A 86 -4.85 13.07 -14.47
C LEU A 86 -6.23 12.44 -14.23
N ILE A 87 -6.82 12.66 -13.06
CA ILE A 87 -8.14 12.11 -12.70
C ILE A 87 -9.23 13.03 -13.20
N ALA A 88 -10.21 12.48 -13.91
CA ALA A 88 -11.36 13.24 -14.41
C ALA A 88 -12.10 13.94 -13.26
N PRO A 89 -12.59 15.18 -13.46
CA PRO A 89 -13.21 15.95 -12.38
C PRO A 89 -14.33 15.21 -11.62
N GLN A 90 -15.15 14.44 -12.32
CA GLN A 90 -16.26 13.66 -11.73
C GLN A 90 -15.78 12.49 -10.85
N ASP A 91 -14.54 12.03 -11.04
CA ASP A 91 -13.95 10.93 -10.28
C ASP A 91 -13.07 11.41 -9.10
N ARG A 92 -12.84 12.73 -9.03
CA ARG A 92 -12.09 13.32 -7.92
C ARG A 92 -12.96 13.35 -6.66
N ARG A 93 -12.35 12.99 -5.54
CA ARG A 93 -12.99 13.06 -4.22
C ARG A 93 -12.13 13.82 -3.23
N PRO A 94 -12.75 14.51 -2.24
CA PRO A 94 -12.02 15.05 -1.11
C PRO A 94 -11.17 13.96 -0.44
N GLY A 95 -9.91 14.27 -0.16
CA GLY A 95 -9.00 13.33 0.47
C GLY A 95 -8.34 12.31 -0.47
N LEU A 96 -8.60 12.35 -1.78
CA LEU A 96 -7.91 11.50 -2.76
C LEU A 96 -6.39 11.81 -2.78
N TYR A 97 -5.54 10.80 -2.62
CA TYR A 97 -4.09 10.96 -2.60
C TYR A 97 -3.35 9.73 -3.15
N PRO A 98 -2.09 9.88 -3.61
CA PRO A 98 -1.27 8.77 -4.08
C PRO A 98 -0.64 7.99 -2.92
N VAL A 99 -0.76 6.65 -2.99
CA VAL A 99 -0.16 5.71 -2.02
C VAL A 99 1.15 5.17 -2.55
N GLY A 100 2.24 5.41 -1.82
CA GLY A 100 3.58 4.97 -2.24
C GLY A 100 4.10 5.76 -3.44
N LYS A 101 4.52 6.99 -3.19
CA LYS A 101 4.98 7.93 -4.22
C LYS A 101 6.01 7.34 -5.18
N LEU A 102 5.90 7.74 -6.45
CA LEU A 102 6.88 7.57 -7.50
C LEU A 102 7.51 8.92 -7.84
N ASP A 103 8.79 8.92 -8.20
CA ASP A 103 9.48 10.12 -8.65
C ASP A 103 8.84 10.67 -9.94
N GLY A 104 9.10 11.94 -10.28
CA GLY A 104 8.56 12.57 -11.48
C GLY A 104 8.91 11.87 -12.79
N ASP A 105 10.10 11.26 -12.85
CA ASP A 105 10.61 10.52 -14.01
C ASP A 105 10.38 9.00 -13.94
N THR A 106 9.72 8.49 -12.89
CA THR A 106 9.35 7.09 -12.71
C THR A 106 7.93 6.84 -13.18
N GLU A 107 7.74 5.75 -13.90
CA GLU A 107 6.45 5.33 -14.46
C GLU A 107 5.82 4.17 -13.69
N GLY A 108 4.58 3.83 -14.06
CA GLY A 108 3.93 2.58 -13.72
C GLY A 108 2.91 2.67 -12.61
N LEU A 109 2.68 1.56 -11.94
CA LEU A 109 1.60 1.37 -10.98
C LEU A 109 1.65 2.39 -9.84
N LEU A 110 0.61 3.20 -9.72
CA LEU A 110 0.36 4.05 -8.56
C LEU A 110 -1.09 3.88 -8.11
N LEU A 111 -1.28 3.50 -6.85
CA LEU A 111 -2.61 3.46 -6.23
C LEU A 111 -3.01 4.86 -5.78
N LEU A 112 -4.21 5.29 -6.14
CA LEU A 112 -4.84 6.49 -5.61
C LEU A 112 -6.08 6.08 -4.80
N THR A 113 -6.25 6.64 -3.61
CA THR A 113 -7.41 6.36 -2.74
C THR A 113 -7.64 7.49 -1.76
N ASP A 114 -8.84 7.59 -1.24
CA ASP A 114 -9.20 8.44 -0.09
C ASP A 114 -9.26 7.62 1.24
N ASN A 115 -8.93 6.30 1.19
CA ASN A 115 -8.84 5.46 2.37
C ASN A 115 -7.47 5.60 3.05
N GLY A 116 -7.35 6.55 4.01
CA GLY A 116 -6.12 6.79 4.75
C GLY A 116 -5.63 5.59 5.57
N GLN A 117 -6.54 4.75 6.09
CA GLN A 117 -6.17 3.56 6.87
C GLN A 117 -5.45 2.53 5.98
N LEU A 118 -6.04 2.17 4.84
CA LEU A 118 -5.43 1.22 3.91
C LEU A 118 -4.12 1.76 3.35
N GLY A 119 -4.12 3.01 2.88
CA GLY A 119 -2.93 3.61 2.30
C GLY A 119 -1.76 3.68 3.29
N TYR A 120 -2.01 4.02 4.56
CA TYR A 120 -1.00 3.98 5.61
C TYR A 120 -0.40 2.58 5.79
N GLN A 121 -1.24 1.54 5.85
CA GLN A 121 -0.76 0.16 6.01
C GLN A 121 0.10 -0.33 4.83
N LEU A 122 -0.20 0.14 3.61
CA LEU A 122 0.56 -0.24 2.41
C LEU A 122 1.94 0.43 2.32
N ILE A 123 2.18 1.53 3.03
CA ILE A 123 3.44 2.27 2.93
C ILE A 123 4.28 2.24 4.21
N ARG A 124 3.72 1.82 5.34
CA ARG A 124 4.47 1.81 6.61
C ARG A 124 5.63 0.80 6.56
N PRO A 125 6.82 1.18 7.04
CA PRO A 125 8.06 0.39 6.87
C PRO A 125 8.00 -1.02 7.46
N ASN A 126 7.28 -1.21 8.59
CA ASN A 126 7.21 -2.50 9.28
C ASN A 126 6.28 -3.53 8.61
N LYS A 127 5.50 -3.12 7.59
CA LYS A 127 4.67 -4.06 6.80
C LYS A 127 5.43 -4.66 5.62
N GLU A 128 6.61 -4.13 5.31
CA GLU A 128 7.51 -4.66 4.29
C GLU A 128 6.82 -4.96 2.94
N VAL A 129 5.87 -4.12 2.58
CA VAL A 129 5.08 -4.30 1.35
C VAL A 129 6.01 -4.26 0.15
N ALA A 130 6.14 -5.40 -0.52
CA ALA A 130 7.01 -5.57 -1.67
C ALA A 130 6.60 -4.67 -2.84
N LYS A 131 7.58 -4.12 -3.54
CA LYS A 131 7.40 -3.30 -4.74
C LYS A 131 8.38 -3.81 -5.80
N CYS A 132 7.86 -4.28 -6.92
CA CYS A 132 8.68 -4.74 -8.04
C CYS A 132 8.76 -3.65 -9.11
N TYR A 133 9.97 -3.37 -9.52
CA TYR A 133 10.29 -2.41 -10.56
C TYR A 133 10.94 -3.10 -11.75
N GLU A 134 10.52 -2.73 -12.93
CA GLU A 134 11.22 -2.96 -14.17
C GLU A 134 12.21 -1.82 -14.35
N VAL A 135 13.48 -2.15 -14.52
CA VAL A 135 14.59 -1.19 -14.51
C VAL A 135 15.47 -1.42 -15.72
N LYS A 136 15.78 -0.35 -16.45
CA LYS A 136 16.86 -0.34 -17.41
C LYS A 136 18.01 0.50 -16.85
N VAL A 137 19.22 0.02 -17.01
CA VAL A 137 20.44 0.69 -16.57
C VAL A 137 21.49 0.66 -17.68
N ASN A 138 22.37 1.64 -17.70
CA ASN A 138 23.57 1.60 -18.53
C ASN A 138 24.55 0.55 -17.99
N GLY A 139 25.22 -0.17 -18.90
CA GLY A 139 26.25 -1.16 -18.58
C GLY A 139 25.69 -2.50 -18.09
N LEU A 140 26.61 -3.44 -17.95
CA LEU A 140 26.37 -4.82 -17.59
C LEU A 140 26.08 -4.94 -16.07
N VAL A 141 24.92 -5.51 -15.72
CA VAL A 141 24.65 -5.96 -14.35
C VAL A 141 25.23 -7.35 -14.17
N SER A 142 26.33 -7.44 -13.42
CA SER A 142 27.08 -8.67 -13.20
C SER A 142 26.47 -9.55 -12.10
N ALA A 143 26.98 -10.78 -11.98
CA ALA A 143 26.64 -11.67 -10.87
C ALA A 143 27.07 -11.08 -9.52
N GLU A 144 28.21 -10.37 -9.46
CA GLU A 144 28.70 -9.66 -8.28
C GLU A 144 27.74 -8.54 -7.85
N ASP A 145 27.25 -7.75 -8.83
CA ASP A 145 26.22 -6.75 -8.54
C ASP A 145 24.97 -7.39 -7.93
N CYS A 146 24.50 -8.50 -8.52
CA CYS A 146 23.34 -9.23 -8.00
C CYS A 146 23.55 -9.73 -6.56
N ALA A 147 24.75 -10.19 -6.21
CA ALA A 147 25.10 -10.56 -4.84
C ALA A 147 24.99 -9.38 -3.89
N LYS A 148 25.54 -8.20 -4.26
CA LYS A 148 25.43 -6.97 -3.46
C LYS A 148 23.98 -6.57 -3.21
N PHE A 149 23.09 -6.69 -4.20
CA PHE A 149 21.65 -6.44 -4.02
C PHE A 149 21.01 -7.41 -3.03
N LYS A 150 21.37 -8.69 -3.11
CA LYS A 150 20.86 -9.76 -2.24
C LYS A 150 21.29 -9.57 -0.78
N ASP A 151 22.50 -9.07 -0.54
CA ASP A 151 23.06 -8.82 0.80
C ASP A 151 22.56 -7.47 1.38
N GLY A 152 22.05 -6.60 0.53
CA GLY A 152 21.63 -5.24 0.88
C GLY A 152 22.71 -4.20 0.57
N ILE A 153 22.34 -3.25 -0.27
CA ILE A 153 23.23 -2.16 -0.74
C ILE A 153 23.40 -1.10 0.35
N VAL A 154 24.63 -0.65 0.56
CA VAL A 154 24.92 0.57 1.32
C VAL A 154 24.91 1.76 0.38
N LEU A 155 23.99 2.69 0.59
CA LEU A 155 23.92 3.94 -0.18
C LEU A 155 24.99 4.93 0.28
N GLN A 156 25.26 5.92 -0.56
CA GLN A 156 26.11 7.06 -0.16
C GLN A 156 25.57 7.67 1.14
N GLY A 157 26.47 7.95 2.09
CA GLY A 157 26.13 8.41 3.44
C GLY A 157 25.87 7.28 4.44
N GLY A 158 26.22 6.02 4.12
CA GLY A 158 26.18 4.90 5.06
C GLY A 158 24.78 4.31 5.30
N ILE A 159 23.79 4.67 4.50
CA ILE A 159 22.41 4.19 4.66
C ILE A 159 22.32 2.76 4.15
N GLN A 160 22.14 1.80 5.06
CA GLN A 160 21.92 0.40 4.71
C GLN A 160 20.51 0.18 4.14
N CYS A 161 20.43 -0.43 2.95
CA CYS A 161 19.19 -0.95 2.39
C CYS A 161 18.92 -2.38 2.86
N LYS A 162 17.66 -2.75 2.91
CA LYS A 162 17.28 -4.15 3.09
C LYS A 162 17.71 -4.98 1.87
N PRO A 163 17.93 -6.31 2.04
CA PRO A 163 18.08 -7.23 0.93
C PRO A 163 17.03 -7.03 -0.14
N ALA A 164 17.45 -7.06 -1.40
CA ALA A 164 16.58 -6.87 -2.55
C ALA A 164 16.71 -8.04 -3.52
N LYS A 165 15.58 -8.47 -4.10
CA LYS A 165 15.59 -9.50 -5.14
C LYS A 165 15.78 -8.85 -6.50
N ILE A 166 16.87 -9.18 -7.18
CA ILE A 166 17.13 -8.76 -8.55
C ILE A 166 17.06 -9.97 -9.50
N THR A 167 16.46 -9.79 -10.67
CA THR A 167 16.39 -10.80 -11.75
C THR A 167 16.79 -10.12 -13.05
N VAL A 168 17.87 -10.56 -13.65
CA VAL A 168 18.35 -10.06 -14.94
C VAL A 168 17.52 -10.70 -16.05
N LEU A 169 16.89 -9.87 -16.88
CA LEU A 169 16.11 -10.30 -18.05
C LEU A 169 16.96 -10.34 -19.30
N ALA A 170 17.78 -9.30 -19.49
CA ALA A 170 18.76 -9.17 -20.56
C ALA A 170 19.92 -8.29 -20.08
N ALA A 171 21.12 -8.58 -20.53
CA ALA A 171 22.29 -7.78 -20.21
C ALA A 171 23.29 -7.81 -21.37
N THR A 172 23.86 -6.65 -21.67
CA THR A 172 24.96 -6.43 -22.61
C THR A 172 26.00 -5.56 -21.93
N GLU A 173 27.16 -5.34 -22.55
CA GLU A 173 28.18 -4.45 -22.05
C GLU A 173 27.68 -2.99 -21.85
N THR A 174 26.68 -2.57 -22.62
CA THR A 174 26.21 -1.19 -22.66
C THR A 174 24.88 -0.95 -21.92
N GLU A 175 24.05 -1.99 -21.75
CA GLU A 175 22.73 -1.89 -21.13
C GLU A 175 22.33 -3.20 -20.44
N SER A 176 21.63 -3.10 -19.32
CA SER A 176 20.93 -4.23 -18.71
C SER A 176 19.47 -3.88 -18.42
N HIS A 177 18.62 -4.90 -18.57
CA HIS A 177 17.19 -4.87 -18.25
C HIS A 177 16.91 -5.86 -17.13
N VAL A 178 16.38 -5.39 -16.01
CA VAL A 178 16.21 -6.22 -14.83
C VAL A 178 14.86 -5.97 -14.14
N PHE A 179 14.38 -6.96 -13.39
CA PHE A 179 13.39 -6.74 -12.34
C PHE A 179 14.10 -6.60 -10.98
N LEU A 180 13.72 -5.55 -10.23
CA LEU A 180 14.17 -5.33 -8.85
C LEU A 180 12.98 -5.26 -7.92
N THR A 181 12.96 -6.13 -6.87
CA THR A 181 11.94 -6.11 -5.82
C THR A 181 12.56 -5.65 -4.51
N ILE A 182 11.97 -4.61 -3.91
CA ILE A 182 12.34 -4.04 -2.61
C ILE A 182 11.14 -4.05 -1.67
N GLN A 183 11.41 -4.10 -0.34
CA GLN A 183 10.38 -4.11 0.71
C GLN A 183 10.36 -2.82 1.55
N GLU A 184 10.97 -1.77 1.06
CA GLU A 184 11.05 -0.46 1.70
C GLU A 184 10.87 0.66 0.65
N GLY A 185 11.04 1.91 1.02
CA GLY A 185 10.90 3.04 0.10
C GLY A 185 11.64 4.27 0.60
N LYS A 186 12.98 4.26 0.47
CA LYS A 186 13.81 5.44 0.75
C LYS A 186 13.81 6.40 -0.45
N PHE A 187 14.16 7.64 -0.21
CA PHE A 187 14.20 8.67 -1.24
C PHE A 187 15.14 8.28 -2.39
N HIS A 188 14.58 8.16 -3.62
CA HIS A 188 15.24 7.74 -4.85
C HIS A 188 15.98 6.39 -4.72
N GLN A 189 15.45 5.46 -3.90
CA GLN A 189 16.16 4.26 -3.47
C GLN A 189 16.70 3.44 -4.63
N VAL A 190 15.86 3.05 -5.58
CA VAL A 190 16.26 2.18 -6.70
C VAL A 190 17.41 2.81 -7.49
N LYS A 191 17.31 4.10 -7.80
CA LYS A 191 18.36 4.84 -8.53
C LYS A 191 19.69 4.88 -7.77
N LYS A 192 19.63 5.15 -6.45
CA LYS A 192 20.81 5.17 -5.58
C LYS A 192 21.43 3.80 -5.42
N MET A 193 20.62 2.72 -5.35
CA MET A 193 21.13 1.36 -5.27
C MET A 193 21.95 1.00 -6.53
N PHE A 194 21.44 1.29 -7.73
CA PHE A 194 22.22 1.08 -8.96
C PHE A 194 23.44 1.97 -9.05
N LEU A 195 23.33 3.23 -8.61
CA LEU A 195 24.49 4.14 -8.58
C LEU A 195 25.60 3.61 -7.67
N SER A 196 25.27 2.97 -6.53
CA SER A 196 26.25 2.37 -5.61
C SER A 196 27.04 1.21 -6.23
N VAL A 197 26.54 0.60 -7.31
CA VAL A 197 27.28 -0.39 -8.11
C VAL A 197 27.77 0.16 -9.44
N GLY A 198 27.91 1.49 -9.54
CA GLY A 198 28.47 2.18 -10.70
C GLY A 198 27.56 2.25 -11.93
N LYS A 199 26.25 2.05 -11.77
CA LYS A 199 25.29 2.05 -12.87
C LYS A 199 24.24 3.14 -12.72
N LYS A 200 23.83 3.74 -13.85
CA LYS A 200 22.79 4.77 -13.90
C LYS A 200 21.48 4.18 -14.43
N VAL A 201 20.40 4.38 -13.70
CA VAL A 201 19.05 4.01 -14.17
C VAL A 201 18.65 4.93 -15.32
N THR A 202 18.30 4.35 -16.46
CA THR A 202 17.83 5.03 -17.68
C THR A 202 16.32 4.96 -17.85
N ALA A 203 15.68 3.89 -17.34
CA ALA A 203 14.24 3.78 -17.26
C ALA A 203 13.81 3.05 -15.97
N LEU A 204 12.71 3.48 -15.38
CA LEU A 204 12.18 2.92 -14.14
C LEU A 204 10.66 2.89 -14.19
N LYS A 205 10.07 1.69 -14.04
CA LYS A 205 8.64 1.48 -14.07
C LYS A 205 8.21 0.53 -12.95
N ARG A 206 7.31 0.95 -12.06
CA ARG A 206 6.77 0.06 -11.03
C ARG A 206 5.71 -0.87 -11.61
N GLN A 207 5.96 -2.16 -11.55
CA GLN A 207 5.07 -3.21 -12.05
C GLN A 207 4.12 -3.74 -10.97
N THR A 208 4.57 -3.80 -9.70
CA THR A 208 3.73 -4.29 -8.60
C THR A 208 3.90 -3.45 -7.33
N MET A 209 2.86 -3.41 -6.51
CA MET A 209 2.88 -2.87 -5.16
C MET A 209 2.04 -3.75 -4.25
N GLY A 210 2.68 -4.49 -3.35
CA GLY A 210 2.02 -5.54 -2.60
C GLY A 210 1.38 -6.57 -3.54
N PRO A 211 0.08 -6.87 -3.36
CA PRO A 211 -0.61 -7.82 -4.21
C PRO A 211 -1.06 -7.24 -5.56
N LEU A 212 -1.04 -5.91 -5.73
CA LEU A 212 -1.47 -5.26 -6.95
C LEU A 212 -0.40 -5.39 -8.04
N ARG A 213 -0.85 -5.72 -9.25
CA ARG A 213 -0.04 -5.72 -10.47
C ARG A 213 -0.58 -4.70 -11.45
N LEU A 214 0.31 -3.95 -12.11
CA LEU A 214 -0.07 -3.03 -13.18
C LEU A 214 -0.79 -3.80 -14.28
N ASP A 215 -1.97 -3.31 -14.64
CA ASP A 215 -2.72 -3.83 -15.77
C ASP A 215 -1.94 -3.53 -17.08
N PRO A 216 -1.53 -4.56 -17.83
CA PRO A 216 -0.76 -4.36 -19.04
C PRO A 216 -1.56 -3.64 -20.15
N GLN A 217 -2.89 -3.68 -20.09
CA GLN A 217 -3.78 -2.99 -21.02
C GLN A 217 -4.09 -1.54 -20.62
N LEU A 218 -3.72 -1.11 -19.41
CA LEU A 218 -3.95 0.26 -18.97
C LEU A 218 -2.93 1.21 -19.60
N PRO A 219 -3.33 2.12 -20.51
CA PRO A 219 -2.42 3.03 -21.18
C PRO A 219 -1.66 3.92 -20.20
N LEU A 220 -0.50 4.41 -20.62
CA LEU A 220 0.29 5.35 -19.86
C LEU A 220 -0.50 6.66 -19.65
N GLY A 221 -0.60 7.14 -18.42
CA GLY A 221 -1.40 8.30 -18.02
C GLY A 221 -2.87 8.00 -17.75
N ALA A 222 -3.36 6.80 -18.11
CA ALA A 222 -4.72 6.38 -17.82
C ALA A 222 -4.86 5.78 -16.42
N TYR A 223 -6.08 5.81 -15.89
CA TYR A 223 -6.45 5.17 -14.64
C TYR A 223 -7.79 4.41 -14.79
N ARG A 224 -8.02 3.48 -13.91
CA ARG A 224 -9.30 2.76 -13.73
C ARG A 224 -9.56 2.44 -12.26
N SER A 225 -10.80 2.20 -11.92
CA SER A 225 -11.14 1.61 -10.61
C SER A 225 -10.49 0.24 -10.46
N LEU A 226 -10.13 -0.13 -9.24
CA LEU A 226 -9.75 -1.50 -8.94
C LEU A 226 -10.93 -2.43 -9.14
N THR A 227 -10.65 -3.64 -9.62
CA THR A 227 -11.65 -4.70 -9.72
C THR A 227 -11.99 -5.25 -8.33
N ARG A 228 -13.07 -6.03 -8.24
CA ARG A 228 -13.46 -6.67 -6.99
C ARG A 228 -12.38 -7.62 -6.48
N GLU A 229 -11.74 -8.35 -7.36
CA GLU A 229 -10.63 -9.27 -7.06
C GLU A 229 -9.43 -8.51 -6.52
N GLU A 230 -9.06 -7.39 -7.14
CA GLU A 230 -7.96 -6.53 -6.67
C GLU A 230 -8.25 -5.94 -5.28
N LEU A 231 -9.50 -5.53 -5.03
CA LEU A 231 -9.94 -5.06 -3.71
C LEU A 231 -9.86 -6.17 -2.65
N GLN A 232 -10.25 -7.40 -2.99
CA GLN A 232 -10.15 -8.55 -2.07
C GLN A 232 -8.69 -8.85 -1.70
N LEU A 233 -7.75 -8.71 -2.63
CA LEU A 233 -6.32 -8.85 -2.35
C LEU A 233 -5.79 -7.79 -1.37
N LEU A 234 -6.44 -6.62 -1.28
CA LEU A 234 -6.06 -5.55 -0.35
C LEU A 234 -6.66 -5.72 1.05
N LEU A 235 -7.65 -6.58 1.23
CA LEU A 235 -8.33 -6.77 2.51
C LEU A 235 -7.37 -7.08 3.69
N PRO A 236 -6.35 -7.94 3.56
CA PRO A 236 -5.40 -8.23 4.64
C PRO A 236 -4.64 -6.98 5.14
N TYR A 237 -4.46 -5.98 4.27
CA TYR A 237 -3.78 -4.72 4.63
C TYR A 237 -4.72 -3.70 5.28
N PHE A 238 -6.03 -3.90 5.21
CA PHE A 238 -6.99 -2.99 5.85
C PHE A 238 -7.03 -3.16 7.37
N PHE A 239 -6.75 -4.37 7.88
CA PHE A 239 -6.75 -4.65 9.30
C PHE A 239 -5.49 -4.10 9.99
N ILE A 240 -5.71 -3.38 11.09
CA ILE A 240 -4.63 -3.01 12.00
C ILE A 240 -4.38 -4.24 12.89
N GLU A 241 -3.19 -4.85 12.80
CA GLU A 241 -2.78 -5.83 13.80
C GLU A 241 -2.83 -5.13 15.17
N LYS A 242 -3.69 -5.61 16.05
CA LYS A 242 -3.56 -5.27 17.47
C LYS A 242 -2.17 -5.77 17.88
N GLN A 243 -1.27 -4.86 18.26
CA GLN A 243 -0.06 -5.25 18.96
C GLN A 243 -0.52 -6.16 20.09
N GLN A 244 -0.11 -7.42 20.06
CA GLN A 244 -0.17 -8.28 21.25
C GLN A 244 0.73 -7.57 22.27
N THR A 245 0.12 -6.76 23.13
CA THR A 245 0.74 -6.40 24.39
C THR A 245 0.88 -7.71 25.12
N SER A 246 2.05 -8.33 24.99
CA SER A 246 2.52 -9.32 25.95
C SER A 246 2.50 -8.61 27.31
N LYS A 247 1.40 -8.81 28.04
CA LYS A 247 1.41 -8.59 29.48
C LYS A 247 2.46 -9.56 30.00
N ALA A 248 3.67 -9.03 30.27
CA ALA A 248 4.59 -9.68 31.16
C ALA A 248 3.82 -10.04 32.42
N LEU A 249 3.74 -11.32 32.74
CA LEU A 249 3.25 -11.75 34.04
C LEU A 249 4.04 -11.00 35.09
N PRO A 250 3.39 -10.45 36.11
CA PRO A 250 4.10 -9.85 37.24
C PRO A 250 4.96 -10.91 37.90
N SER A 251 6.26 -10.63 38.00
CA SER A 251 7.30 -11.44 38.64
C SER A 251 7.18 -11.44 40.19
N ASN A 252 6.03 -11.82 40.72
CA ASN A 252 5.77 -11.91 42.15
C ASN A 252 5.41 -13.33 42.62
N LEU A 253 6.18 -14.33 42.19
CA LEU A 253 6.09 -15.71 42.71
C LEU A 253 7.46 -16.41 42.70
N LYS A 254 8.49 -15.73 43.25
CA LYS A 254 9.77 -16.33 43.61
C LYS A 254 10.29 -15.67 44.89
N ARG A 255 9.61 -15.84 45.99
CA ARG A 255 10.14 -15.57 47.35
C ARG A 255 9.36 -16.29 48.44
N GLU A 256 9.14 -17.59 48.32
CA GLU A 256 8.62 -18.43 49.43
C GLU A 256 9.20 -19.85 49.50
N GLU A 257 10.30 -20.17 48.84
CA GLU A 257 10.91 -21.49 49.00
C GLU A 257 12.35 -21.48 49.55
N GLU A 258 12.82 -20.40 50.18
CA GLU A 258 14.10 -20.39 50.89
C GLU A 258 13.93 -20.02 52.37
N ARG A 259 12.96 -20.63 53.05
CA ARG A 259 12.92 -20.69 54.52
C ARG A 259 12.17 -21.94 54.98
N LYS A 260 12.84 -23.11 54.87
CA LYS A 260 12.68 -24.22 55.85
C LYS A 260 13.92 -25.09 55.82
#